data_4c34df212856879cfaeda20c0480a48e
#
_entry.id   4c34df212856879cfaeda20c0480a48e
#
_cell.length_a   1.000
_cell.length_b   1.000
_cell.length_c   1.000
_cell.angle_alpha   90.00
_cell.angle_beta   90.00
_cell.angle_gamma   90.00
#
_symmetry.space_group_name_H-M   'P 1'
#
loop_
_entity.id
_entity.type
_entity.pdbx_description
1 polymer ?
#
loop_
_entity_poly.entity_id
_entity_poly.type
_entity_poly.pdbx_seq_one_letter_code
_entity_poly.pdbx_strand_id
1 'polypeptide(L)'
;MPIQPTGAKGIKGKIYLKDEFKPGLKDIDGFSHLILIYHLHKTNGNALEVKPFMDTQTHGVFATRSPKRPNNIGMTTVKLDKVEDDILYISNVDILDGTPLLDIKPYVPQLFEDTLVDDIKIGWFENNHQKAKSQKADDRFIKWIYHASFFIFYFILLKIAN
;
A
#
# COMPACT_ATOMS: atom_id res chain seq x y z
N MET A 1 2.00 -5.89 11.93
CA MET A 1 1.82 -4.94 10.80
C MET A 1 0.36 -4.53 10.76
N PRO A 2 0.05 -3.23 10.62
CA PRO A 2 -1.32 -2.80 10.37
C PRO A 2 -1.80 -3.31 9.01
N ILE A 3 -3.10 -3.55 8.89
CA ILE A 3 -3.71 -4.05 7.63
C ILE A 3 -4.27 -2.93 6.75
N GLN A 4 -4.20 -1.69 7.21
CA GLN A 4 -4.72 -0.51 6.53
C GLN A 4 -3.93 0.76 6.91
N PRO A 5 -3.85 1.78 6.03
CA PRO A 5 -3.12 3.02 6.28
C PRO A 5 -3.51 3.72 7.57
N THR A 6 -4.80 3.69 7.94
CA THR A 6 -5.29 4.32 9.18
C THR A 6 -4.72 3.71 10.46
N GLY A 7 -4.31 2.43 10.42
CA GLY A 7 -3.62 1.74 11.52
C GLY A 7 -2.10 1.94 11.52
N ALA A 8 -1.56 2.54 10.47
CA ALA A 8 -0.11 2.70 10.26
C ALA A 8 0.44 4.05 10.74
N LYS A 9 -0.36 4.85 11.45
CA LYS A 9 0.04 6.19 11.89
C LYS A 9 1.37 6.15 12.66
N GLY A 10 2.38 6.89 12.17
CA GLY A 10 3.70 7.01 12.79
C GLY A 10 4.67 5.86 12.48
N ILE A 11 4.24 4.79 11.79
CA ILE A 11 5.16 3.73 11.38
C ILE A 11 6.10 4.29 10.29
N LYS A 12 7.40 4.15 10.55
CA LYS A 12 8.47 4.67 9.68
C LYS A 12 8.89 3.62 8.66
N GLY A 13 9.33 4.08 7.49
CA GLY A 13 9.92 3.25 6.45
C GLY A 13 10.95 4.00 5.63
N LYS A 14 11.70 3.25 4.82
CA LYS A 14 12.66 3.80 3.86
C LYS A 14 12.46 3.13 2.52
N ILE A 15 12.52 3.92 1.46
CA ILE A 15 12.55 3.42 0.09
C ILE A 15 13.96 3.62 -0.43
N TYR A 16 14.59 2.55 -0.90
CA TYR A 16 15.90 2.58 -1.52
C TYR A 16 15.72 2.47 -3.02
N LEU A 17 16.12 3.50 -3.74
CA LEU A 17 16.13 3.46 -5.20
C LEU A 17 17.47 2.92 -5.71
N LYS A 18 17.44 2.25 -6.86
CA LYS A 18 18.63 1.95 -7.60
C LYS A 18 19.19 3.24 -8.22
N ASP A 19 20.51 3.29 -8.38
CA ASP A 19 21.20 4.48 -8.91
C ASP A 19 20.63 4.99 -10.23
N GLU A 20 20.22 4.07 -11.10
CA GLU A 20 19.61 4.38 -12.40
C GLU A 20 18.32 5.20 -12.31
N PHE A 21 17.59 5.13 -11.15
CA PHE A 21 16.31 5.83 -10.93
C PHE A 21 16.44 7.12 -10.14
N LYS A 22 17.64 7.45 -9.61
CA LYS A 22 17.88 8.69 -8.85
C LYS A 22 17.44 9.97 -9.58
N PRO A 23 17.65 10.11 -10.90
CA PRO A 23 17.19 11.31 -11.61
C PRO A 23 15.67 11.52 -11.53
N GLY A 24 14.90 10.45 -11.32
CA GLY A 24 13.43 10.50 -11.14
C GLY A 24 12.99 11.11 -9.82
N LEU A 25 13.91 11.36 -8.86
CA LEU A 25 13.61 12.01 -7.58
C LEU A 25 13.61 13.53 -7.66
N LYS A 26 13.97 14.11 -8.82
CA LYS A 26 13.98 15.55 -8.99
C LYS A 26 12.62 16.15 -8.59
N ASP A 27 12.67 17.17 -7.74
CA ASP A 27 11.50 17.93 -7.25
C ASP A 27 10.49 17.11 -6.40
N ILE A 28 10.80 15.86 -6.01
CA ILE A 28 9.89 15.03 -5.20
C ILE A 28 9.74 15.54 -3.76
N ASP A 29 10.76 16.23 -3.24
CA ASP A 29 10.78 16.84 -1.91
C ASP A 29 9.77 17.99 -1.74
N GLY A 30 9.25 18.52 -2.86
CA GLY A 30 8.15 19.48 -2.85
C GLY A 30 6.78 18.88 -2.44
N PHE A 31 6.69 17.54 -2.33
CA PHE A 31 5.43 16.86 -1.97
C PHE A 31 5.46 16.35 -0.54
N SER A 32 4.35 16.56 0.17
CA SER A 32 4.18 16.05 1.54
C SER A 32 3.81 14.57 1.60
N HIS A 33 3.16 14.04 0.56
CA HIS A 33 2.65 12.67 0.50
C HIS A 33 2.91 12.06 -0.88
N LEU A 34 3.10 10.74 -0.87
CA LEU A 34 3.33 9.94 -2.07
C LEU A 34 2.36 8.77 -2.12
N ILE A 35 1.91 8.42 -3.33
CA ILE A 35 1.23 7.16 -3.60
C ILE A 35 2.29 6.14 -3.98
N LEU A 36 2.31 5.03 -3.26
CA LEU A 36 3.18 3.89 -3.56
C LEU A 36 2.36 2.79 -4.22
N ILE A 37 2.84 2.29 -5.35
CA ILE A 37 2.31 1.12 -6.05
C ILE A 37 3.34 0.01 -5.90
N TYR A 38 2.91 -1.16 -5.39
CA TYR A 38 3.83 -2.21 -5.00
C TYR A 38 3.28 -3.61 -5.30
N HIS A 39 4.18 -4.59 -5.36
CA HIS A 39 3.81 -5.99 -5.56
C HIS A 39 3.56 -6.67 -4.22
N LEU A 40 2.37 -7.22 -4.04
CA LEU A 40 1.99 -8.03 -2.89
C LEU A 40 2.65 -9.41 -2.95
N HIS A 41 3.97 -9.43 -2.91
CA HIS A 41 4.87 -10.55 -3.26
C HIS A 41 4.72 -11.78 -2.34
N LYS A 42 4.07 -11.66 -1.19
CA LYS A 42 3.80 -12.78 -0.28
C LYS A 42 2.41 -13.39 -0.49
N THR A 43 1.63 -12.91 -1.47
CA THR A 43 0.31 -13.44 -1.75
C THR A 43 0.41 -14.62 -2.72
N ASN A 44 -0.17 -15.76 -2.32
CA ASN A 44 -0.26 -16.94 -3.17
C ASN A 44 -1.68 -17.08 -3.74
N GLY A 45 -1.75 -17.25 -5.07
CA GLY A 45 -3.01 -17.41 -5.78
C GLY A 45 -3.89 -16.17 -5.79
N ASN A 46 -5.08 -16.33 -6.33
CA ASN A 46 -6.12 -15.31 -6.35
C ASN A 46 -7.47 -15.91 -5.96
N ALA A 47 -8.40 -15.04 -5.61
CA ALA A 47 -9.80 -15.41 -5.36
C ALA A 47 -10.69 -14.27 -5.85
N LEU A 48 -11.73 -14.58 -6.61
CA LEU A 48 -12.66 -13.56 -7.10
C LEU A 48 -13.65 -13.11 -6.02
N GLU A 49 -13.84 -13.96 -5.01
CA GLU A 49 -14.64 -13.65 -3.82
C GLU A 49 -13.79 -13.81 -2.57
N VAL A 50 -13.88 -12.88 -1.65
CA VAL A 50 -13.10 -12.85 -0.41
C VAL A 50 -13.96 -12.37 0.76
N LYS A 51 -13.63 -12.85 1.95
CA LYS A 51 -14.18 -12.35 3.21
C LYS A 51 -13.20 -11.32 3.79
N PRO A 52 -13.54 -10.01 3.80
CA PRO A 52 -12.68 -8.98 4.37
C PRO A 52 -12.49 -9.12 5.88
N PHE A 53 -11.44 -8.51 6.43
CA PHE A 53 -11.20 -8.50 7.88
C PHE A 53 -12.28 -7.73 8.68
N MET A 54 -12.90 -6.74 8.06
CA MET A 54 -13.85 -5.84 8.71
C MET A 54 -15.31 -6.26 8.51
N ASP A 55 -15.55 -7.39 7.81
CA ASP A 55 -16.89 -7.88 7.56
C ASP A 55 -16.98 -9.39 7.75
N THR A 56 -18.20 -9.88 8.00
CA THR A 56 -18.52 -11.30 8.08
C THR A 56 -19.05 -11.87 6.78
N GLN A 57 -19.43 -11.01 5.84
CA GLN A 57 -19.96 -11.38 4.53
C GLN A 57 -18.84 -11.54 3.50
N THR A 58 -19.11 -12.32 2.47
CA THR A 58 -18.23 -12.46 1.30
C THR A 58 -18.53 -11.35 0.30
N HIS A 59 -17.46 -10.78 -0.28
CA HIS A 59 -17.54 -9.72 -1.30
C HIS A 59 -16.67 -10.07 -2.50
N GLY A 60 -17.03 -9.57 -3.66
CA GLY A 60 -16.16 -9.62 -4.84
C GLY A 60 -14.82 -8.92 -4.55
N VAL A 61 -13.71 -9.50 -4.97
CA VAL A 61 -12.35 -8.99 -4.67
C VAL A 61 -12.15 -7.55 -5.10
N PHE A 62 -12.80 -7.12 -6.19
CA PHE A 62 -12.69 -5.75 -6.70
C PHE A 62 -13.46 -4.72 -5.85
N ALA A 63 -14.40 -5.17 -5.03
CA ALA A 63 -15.06 -4.35 -4.01
C ALA A 63 -14.28 -4.30 -2.68
N THR A 64 -13.06 -4.83 -2.62
CA THR A 64 -12.22 -4.90 -1.42
C THR A 64 -10.79 -4.47 -1.72
N ARG A 65 -9.98 -4.33 -0.68
CA ARG A 65 -8.52 -4.14 -0.76
C ARG A 65 -7.75 -5.43 -0.44
N SER A 66 -8.39 -6.58 -0.57
CA SER A 66 -7.74 -7.88 -0.38
C SER A 66 -6.52 -8.05 -1.28
N PRO A 67 -5.43 -8.66 -0.78
CA PRO A 67 -4.25 -8.95 -1.60
C PRO A 67 -4.47 -10.07 -2.63
N LYS A 68 -5.50 -10.90 -2.46
CA LYS A 68 -5.81 -12.04 -3.35
C LYS A 68 -6.44 -11.61 -4.68
N ARG A 69 -5.78 -10.71 -5.37
CA ARG A 69 -6.23 -10.15 -6.65
C ARG A 69 -5.62 -10.92 -7.82
N PRO A 70 -6.25 -10.92 -9.01
CA PRO A 70 -5.65 -11.49 -10.22
C PRO A 70 -4.26 -10.92 -10.51
N ASN A 71 -4.09 -9.59 -10.35
CA ASN A 71 -2.80 -8.94 -10.29
C ASN A 71 -2.56 -8.51 -8.85
N ASN A 72 -1.54 -9.07 -8.20
CA ASN A 72 -1.23 -8.82 -6.79
C ASN A 72 -0.55 -7.44 -6.61
N ILE A 73 -1.24 -6.38 -7.02
CA ILE A 73 -0.78 -4.99 -6.91
C ILE A 73 -1.44 -4.34 -5.69
N GLY A 74 -0.62 -3.76 -4.83
CA GLY A 74 -1.04 -2.91 -3.72
C GLY A 74 -0.81 -1.44 -4.04
N MET A 75 -1.59 -0.59 -3.38
CA MET A 75 -1.46 0.86 -3.45
C MET A 75 -1.73 1.46 -2.06
N THR A 76 -0.86 2.35 -1.62
CA THR A 76 -1.06 3.11 -0.38
C THR A 76 -0.54 4.53 -0.52
N THR A 77 -1.04 5.44 0.33
CA THR A 77 -0.51 6.79 0.46
C THR A 77 0.32 6.87 1.73
N VAL A 78 1.54 7.37 1.61
CA VAL A 78 2.48 7.57 2.72
C VAL A 78 2.86 9.04 2.83
N LYS A 79 3.29 9.47 4.02
CA LYS A 79 3.90 10.78 4.19
C LYS A 79 5.37 10.71 3.78
N LEU A 80 5.84 11.67 3.00
CA LEU A 80 7.25 11.88 2.74
C LEU A 80 7.83 12.75 3.87
N ASP A 81 8.78 12.21 4.63
CA ASP A 81 9.42 12.94 5.74
C ASP A 81 10.66 13.68 5.26
N LYS A 82 11.49 13.06 4.42
CA LYS A 82 12.68 13.67 3.79
C LYS A 82 13.21 12.81 2.65
N VAL A 83 14.10 13.38 1.86
CA VAL A 83 14.89 12.73 0.81
C VAL A 83 16.36 12.94 1.11
N GLU A 84 17.16 11.87 1.06
CA GLU A 84 18.63 11.93 1.19
C GLU A 84 19.20 11.01 0.11
N ASP A 85 19.92 11.56 -0.83
CA ASP A 85 20.51 10.88 -1.99
C ASP A 85 19.46 10.04 -2.75
N ASP A 86 19.53 8.72 -2.62
CA ASP A 86 18.63 7.73 -3.23
C ASP A 86 17.62 7.15 -2.24
N ILE A 87 17.51 7.72 -1.03
CA ILE A 87 16.67 7.22 0.04
C ILE A 87 15.53 8.19 0.30
N LEU A 88 14.30 7.67 0.20
CA LEU A 88 13.10 8.36 0.66
C LEU A 88 12.76 7.86 2.07
N TYR A 89 12.72 8.77 3.04
CA TYR A 89 12.24 8.49 4.40
C TYR A 89 10.75 8.81 4.45
N ILE A 90 9.98 7.82 4.83
CA ILE A 90 8.52 7.89 4.80
C ILE A 90 7.90 7.47 6.14
N SER A 91 6.68 7.90 6.37
CA SER A 91 5.87 7.49 7.53
C SER A 91 4.44 7.13 7.13
N ASN A 92 3.71 6.50 8.05
CA ASN A 92 2.39 5.92 7.87
C ASN A 92 2.41 4.71 6.91
N VAL A 93 3.39 3.82 7.09
CA VAL A 93 3.65 2.68 6.20
C VAL A 93 2.87 1.46 6.67
N ASP A 94 1.98 0.93 5.81
CA ASP A 94 1.21 -0.30 6.02
C ASP A 94 1.68 -1.46 5.12
N ILE A 95 2.95 -1.42 4.70
CA ILE A 95 3.56 -2.35 3.75
C ILE A 95 4.58 -3.23 4.48
N LEU A 96 4.71 -4.50 4.08
CA LEU A 96 5.73 -5.40 4.61
C LEU A 96 7.14 -4.96 4.22
N ASP A 97 8.11 -5.19 5.12
CA ASP A 97 9.52 -5.02 4.79
C ASP A 97 9.92 -5.90 3.61
N GLY A 98 10.80 -5.38 2.75
CA GLY A 98 11.27 -6.07 1.54
C GLY A 98 10.22 -6.16 0.42
N THR A 99 9.09 -5.44 0.52
CA THR A 99 8.10 -5.40 -0.55
C THR A 99 8.66 -4.69 -1.79
N PRO A 100 8.59 -5.33 -2.97
CA PRO A 100 9.01 -4.71 -4.22
C PRO A 100 8.09 -3.55 -4.60
N LEU A 101 8.67 -2.37 -4.78
CA LEU A 101 7.97 -1.18 -5.23
C LEU A 101 7.96 -1.13 -6.75
N LEU A 102 6.81 -0.86 -7.34
CA LEU A 102 6.60 -0.81 -8.79
C LEU A 102 6.62 0.62 -9.31
N ASP A 103 6.07 1.57 -8.53
CA ASP A 103 5.95 2.97 -8.94
C ASP A 103 5.76 3.89 -7.73
N ILE A 104 6.17 5.14 -7.88
CA ILE A 104 5.96 6.24 -6.94
C ILE A 104 5.25 7.36 -7.68
N LYS A 105 4.15 7.87 -7.11
CA LYS A 105 3.44 9.04 -7.67
C LYS A 105 3.26 10.09 -6.60
N PRO A 106 3.28 11.39 -6.94
CA PRO A 106 2.90 12.43 -6.01
C PRO A 106 1.41 12.29 -5.64
N TYR A 107 1.08 12.47 -4.37
CA TYR A 107 -0.30 12.56 -3.93
C TYR A 107 -0.78 14.01 -4.06
N VAL A 108 -1.70 14.25 -4.98
CA VAL A 108 -2.27 15.56 -5.27
C VAL A 108 -3.80 15.44 -5.22
N PRO A 109 -4.42 15.62 -4.04
CA PRO A 109 -5.86 15.44 -3.88
C PRO A 109 -6.67 16.36 -4.80
N GLN A 110 -6.18 17.56 -5.08
CA GLN A 110 -6.83 18.52 -5.97
C GLN A 110 -7.06 18.02 -7.41
N LEU A 111 -6.33 16.99 -7.83
CA LEU A 111 -6.57 16.32 -9.12
C LEU A 111 -7.84 15.46 -9.11
N PHE A 112 -8.38 15.18 -7.93
CA PHE A 112 -9.56 14.32 -7.74
C PHE A 112 -10.77 15.11 -7.20
N GLU A 113 -10.55 16.29 -6.64
CA GLU A 113 -11.59 17.12 -5.99
C GLU A 113 -12.50 17.84 -6.97
N ASP A 114 -12.06 18.11 -8.21
CA ASP A 114 -12.89 18.71 -9.28
C ASP A 114 -13.93 17.73 -9.86
N THR A 115 -13.89 16.49 -9.46
CA THR A 115 -14.85 15.48 -9.83
C THR A 115 -15.52 14.93 -8.58
N LEU A 116 -16.66 15.55 -8.14
CA LEU A 116 -17.64 14.85 -7.31
C LEU A 116 -17.42 14.91 -5.79
N VAL A 117 -17.42 16.10 -5.23
CA VAL A 117 -17.47 16.23 -3.75
C VAL A 117 -18.83 15.78 -3.18
N ASP A 118 -19.90 15.78 -3.96
CA ASP A 118 -21.25 15.55 -3.43
C ASP A 118 -21.78 14.11 -3.51
N ASP A 119 -21.10 13.16 -4.18
CA ASP A 119 -21.60 11.80 -4.40
C ASP A 119 -20.58 10.68 -4.17
N ILE A 120 -19.65 10.81 -3.25
CA ILE A 120 -18.69 9.73 -2.94
C ILE A 120 -19.37 8.65 -2.14
N LYS A 121 -19.71 7.54 -2.81
CA LYS A 121 -20.18 6.32 -2.16
C LYS A 121 -18.99 5.41 -1.80
N ILE A 122 -18.85 5.06 -0.54
CA ILE A 122 -17.81 4.13 -0.07
C ILE A 122 -18.33 2.69 0.14
N GLY A 123 -19.56 2.42 -0.31
CA GLY A 123 -20.17 1.11 -0.30
C GLY A 123 -20.19 0.48 1.10
N TRP A 124 -19.82 -0.80 1.21
CA TRP A 124 -19.80 -1.51 2.47
C TRP A 124 -18.86 -0.92 3.53
N PHE A 125 -17.91 -0.04 3.14
CA PHE A 125 -17.06 0.68 4.08
C PHE A 125 -17.81 1.71 4.94
N GLU A 126 -18.98 2.20 4.53
CA GLU A 126 -19.71 3.23 5.27
C GLU A 126 -19.89 2.87 6.76
N ASN A 127 -20.26 1.62 7.02
CA ASN A 127 -20.50 1.13 8.39
C ASN A 127 -19.25 0.48 9.05
N ASN A 128 -18.17 0.30 8.32
CA ASN A 128 -17.02 -0.49 8.77
C ASN A 128 -15.69 0.29 8.81
N HIS A 129 -15.61 1.48 8.22
CA HIS A 129 -14.35 2.26 8.13
C HIS A 129 -13.74 2.59 9.51
N GLN A 130 -14.56 2.77 10.55
CA GLN A 130 -14.06 3.03 11.92
C GLN A 130 -13.27 1.85 12.49
N LYS A 131 -13.59 0.63 12.11
CA LYS A 131 -12.91 -0.60 12.56
C LYS A 131 -11.46 -0.66 12.06
N ALA A 132 -11.14 0.01 10.94
CA ALA A 132 -9.80 -0.01 10.35
C ALA A 132 -8.71 0.53 11.30
N LYS A 133 -9.05 1.46 12.20
CA LYS A 133 -8.11 2.07 13.16
C LYS A 133 -7.60 1.08 14.22
N SER A 134 -8.40 0.10 14.61
CA SER A 134 -8.10 -0.84 15.69
C SER A 134 -7.81 -2.26 15.21
N GLN A 135 -8.06 -2.56 13.94
CA GLN A 135 -7.89 -3.91 13.40
C GLN A 135 -6.41 -4.27 13.25
N LYS A 136 -6.01 -5.41 13.82
CA LYS A 136 -4.67 -5.99 13.69
C LYS A 136 -4.70 -7.17 12.71
N ALA A 137 -3.53 -7.47 12.13
CA ALA A 137 -3.35 -8.65 11.31
C ALA A 137 -3.61 -9.93 12.14
N ASP A 138 -4.28 -10.91 11.56
CA ASP A 138 -4.53 -12.23 12.13
C ASP A 138 -3.94 -13.33 11.24
N ASP A 139 -4.21 -14.61 11.56
CA ASP A 139 -3.70 -15.77 10.85
C ASP A 139 -4.04 -15.80 9.35
N ARG A 140 -5.07 -15.08 8.91
CA ARG A 140 -5.39 -14.89 7.49
C ARG A 140 -4.29 -14.14 6.74
N PHE A 141 -3.45 -13.41 7.48
CA PHE A 141 -2.30 -12.66 6.95
C PHE A 141 -0.98 -13.43 7.09
N ILE A 142 -0.84 -14.27 8.13
CA ILE A 142 0.42 -14.90 8.55
C ILE A 142 0.67 -16.23 7.83
N LYS A 143 -0.37 -17.01 7.49
CA LYS A 143 -0.26 -18.34 6.84
C LYS A 143 0.29 -18.34 5.41
N TRP A 144 0.75 -17.19 4.90
CA TRP A 144 1.14 -17.01 3.50
C TRP A 144 2.65 -17.00 3.25
N ILE A 145 3.47 -17.49 4.21
CA ILE A 145 4.94 -17.29 4.20
C ILE A 145 5.71 -18.27 3.30
N TYR A 146 5.12 -19.32 2.76
CA TYR A 146 5.85 -20.35 2.00
C TYR A 146 5.35 -20.53 0.57
N HIS A 147 6.09 -20.10 -0.37
CA HIS A 147 6.47 -20.51 -1.74
C HIS A 147 6.60 -19.32 -2.71
N ALA A 148 7.84 -19.12 -3.17
CA ALA A 148 8.18 -18.14 -4.18
C ALA A 148 8.41 -18.82 -5.54
N SER A 149 7.90 -18.23 -6.61
CA SER A 149 8.36 -18.48 -7.98
C SER A 149 8.62 -17.15 -8.68
N PHE A 150 9.72 -17.13 -9.41
CA PHE A 150 10.35 -15.95 -10.01
C PHE A 150 9.53 -15.30 -11.12
N PHE A 151 9.33 -13.97 -11.02
CA PHE A 151 9.17 -13.08 -12.17
C PHE A 151 10.11 -11.89 -12.00
N ILE A 152 10.90 -11.59 -13.03
CA ILE A 152 11.85 -10.47 -13.01
C ILE A 152 11.08 -9.19 -13.39
N PHE A 153 10.77 -8.38 -12.39
CA PHE A 153 10.41 -6.97 -12.58
C PHE A 153 11.54 -6.11 -11.99
N TYR A 154 11.75 -4.93 -12.54
CA TYR A 154 12.68 -3.94 -11.98
C TYR A 154 12.11 -3.44 -10.65
N PHE A 155 12.61 -3.94 -9.52
CA PHE A 155 12.08 -3.62 -8.21
C PHE A 155 12.93 -2.56 -7.49
N ILE A 156 12.24 -1.55 -6.97
CA ILE A 156 12.73 -0.67 -5.92
C ILE A 156 12.43 -1.37 -4.58
N LEU A 157 13.44 -1.54 -3.71
CA LEU A 157 13.25 -2.22 -2.43
C LEU A 157 12.74 -1.25 -1.37
N LEU A 158 11.61 -1.56 -0.77
CA LEU A 158 11.13 -0.91 0.43
C LEU A 158 11.69 -1.63 1.67
N LYS A 159 12.38 -0.91 2.55
CA LYS A 159 12.74 -1.38 3.89
C LYS A 159 11.98 -0.62 4.95
N ILE A 160 11.37 -1.34 5.87
CA ILE A 160 10.75 -0.77 7.07
C ILE A 160 11.82 -0.77 8.17
N ALA A 161 12.09 0.40 8.73
CA ALA A 161 12.94 0.51 9.90
C ALA A 161 12.15 0.05 11.15
N ASN A 162 12.68 -0.93 11.86
CA ASN A 162 12.27 -1.25 13.24
C ASN A 162 12.82 -0.21 14.20
#